data_a6d3d56922e3220f27a00f36b6c11f46
#
_entry.id   a6d3d56922e3220f27a00f36b6c11f46
#
_cell.length_a   1.000
_cell.length_b   1.000
_cell.length_c   1.000
_cell.angle_alpha   90.00
_cell.angle_beta   90.00
_cell.angle_gamma   90.00
#
_symmetry.space_group_name_H-M   'P 1'
#
loop_
_entity.id
_entity.type
_entity.pdbx_description
1 polymer ?
#
loop_
_entity_poly.entity_id
_entity_poly.type
_entity_poly.pdbx_seq_one_letter_code
_entity_poly.pdbx_strand_id
1 'polypeptide(L)'
;MDTVPAKTILTRNKDTSWFGSDYNMNLYRGCSHGCIYCDSRSTCYHVEDFDRVRVKENALALLRDELRRKVRTGVIGSGAMCDSYNSFERTELVTRHALELMDAFGFGASMLTKSPLILRDTDLYQEISTHSPVLCMMTITTADDGLSKKIEPGVPASSERFAAIRAMADQGLYTGVVMTPLLPFLEDTEQNIREMAKRTADTGGQIPLWDHGRYHPGRPERIFL
;
A
#
# COMPACT_ATOMS: atom_id res chain seq x y z
N MET A 1 4.36 16.14 -15.04
CA MET A 1 3.70 14.82 -15.10
C MET A 1 2.42 14.91 -15.90
N ASP A 2 2.08 13.84 -16.65
CA ASP A 2 0.82 13.81 -17.41
C ASP A 2 -0.39 13.66 -16.49
N THR A 3 -1.53 14.19 -16.91
CA THR A 3 -2.78 14.11 -16.17
C THR A 3 -3.80 13.21 -16.86
N VAL A 4 -4.80 12.78 -16.13
CA VAL A 4 -5.97 12.06 -16.63
C VAL A 4 -7.23 12.58 -15.95
N PRO A 5 -8.32 12.81 -16.70
CA PRO A 5 -9.58 13.26 -16.12
C PRO A 5 -10.09 12.31 -15.03
N ALA A 6 -10.59 12.85 -13.93
CA ALA A 6 -11.21 12.10 -12.86
C ALA A 6 -12.48 12.75 -12.35
N LYS A 7 -13.46 11.92 -11.98
CA LYS A 7 -14.72 12.36 -11.36
C LYS A 7 -14.76 12.09 -9.87
N THR A 8 -13.94 11.12 -9.41
CA THR A 8 -13.89 10.69 -8.01
C THR A 8 -12.50 10.14 -7.68
N ILE A 9 -12.12 10.31 -6.44
CA ILE A 9 -10.86 9.80 -5.87
C ILE A 9 -11.15 8.67 -4.89
N LEU A 10 -12.22 8.78 -4.08
CA LEU A 10 -12.61 7.80 -3.09
C LEU A 10 -13.78 6.95 -3.58
N THR A 11 -13.63 5.63 -3.42
CA THR A 11 -14.73 4.67 -3.58
C THR A 11 -14.96 3.96 -2.26
N ARG A 12 -16.23 3.70 -1.90
CA ARG A 12 -16.56 2.91 -0.71
C ARG A 12 -16.33 1.44 -0.98
N ASN A 13 -15.65 0.75 -0.08
CA ASN A 13 -15.50 -0.69 -0.15
C ASN A 13 -16.81 -1.38 0.23
N LYS A 14 -17.18 -2.40 -0.52
CA LYS A 14 -18.34 -3.26 -0.18
C LYS A 14 -18.00 -4.25 0.92
N ASP A 15 -16.76 -4.70 0.94
CA ASP A 15 -16.20 -5.61 1.92
C ASP A 15 -15.03 -4.91 2.62
N THR A 16 -15.16 -4.67 3.92
CA THR A 16 -14.16 -4.00 4.76
C THR A 16 -13.15 -4.99 5.36
N SER A 17 -13.35 -6.30 5.17
CA SER A 17 -12.38 -7.31 5.60
C SER A 17 -11.08 -7.24 4.82
N TRP A 18 -11.12 -6.69 3.61
CA TRP A 18 -9.96 -6.49 2.76
C TRP A 18 -9.12 -5.31 3.24
N PHE A 19 -7.95 -5.58 3.78
CA PHE A 19 -7.02 -4.59 4.35
C PHE A 19 -7.61 -3.64 5.40
N GLY A 20 -8.73 -3.99 6.03
CA GLY A 20 -9.37 -3.18 7.06
C GLY A 20 -9.79 -1.78 6.61
N SER A 21 -10.02 -1.57 5.31
CA SER A 21 -10.32 -0.25 4.76
C SER A 21 -11.79 -0.09 4.41
N ASP A 22 -12.39 1.05 4.80
CA ASP A 22 -13.77 1.43 4.48
C ASP A 22 -13.87 2.05 3.09
N TYR A 23 -12.80 2.71 2.66
CA TYR A 23 -12.71 3.40 1.38
C TYR A 23 -11.42 3.00 0.67
N ASN A 24 -11.45 3.06 -0.66
CA ASN A 24 -10.28 2.93 -1.50
C ASN A 24 -9.99 4.25 -2.22
N MET A 25 -8.74 4.68 -2.18
CA MET A 25 -8.24 5.90 -2.80
C MET A 25 -7.32 5.57 -3.97
N ASN A 26 -7.54 6.21 -5.11
CA ASN A 26 -6.63 6.13 -6.24
C ASN A 26 -6.30 7.53 -6.75
N LEU A 27 -5.10 8.00 -6.49
CA LEU A 27 -4.59 9.32 -6.92
C LEU A 27 -4.01 9.28 -8.33
N TYR A 28 -3.53 8.11 -8.74
CA TYR A 28 -2.83 7.89 -10.00
C TYR A 28 -3.55 6.88 -10.88
N ARG A 29 -3.18 6.83 -12.16
CA ARG A 29 -3.54 5.80 -13.12
C ARG A 29 -2.28 5.30 -13.81
N GLY A 30 -2.12 3.96 -13.87
CA GLY A 30 -0.90 3.31 -14.32
C GLY A 30 0.13 3.18 -13.19
N CYS A 31 1.16 2.37 -13.41
CA CYS A 31 2.21 2.09 -12.44
C CYS A 31 3.53 1.80 -13.15
N SER A 32 4.62 2.43 -12.71
CA SER A 32 5.94 2.30 -13.31
C SER A 32 6.80 1.17 -12.74
N HIS A 33 6.28 0.37 -11.80
CA HIS A 33 7.04 -0.70 -11.13
C HIS A 33 7.40 -1.88 -12.05
N GLY A 34 6.67 -2.07 -13.15
CA GLY A 34 7.00 -3.07 -14.15
C GLY A 34 6.87 -4.52 -13.69
N CYS A 35 6.15 -4.80 -12.59
CA CYS A 35 5.95 -6.17 -12.09
C CYS A 35 5.38 -7.05 -13.19
N ILE A 36 6.05 -8.18 -13.49
CA ILE A 36 5.67 -9.06 -14.62
C ILE A 36 4.34 -9.79 -14.37
N TYR A 37 3.93 -9.94 -13.12
CA TYR A 37 2.72 -10.62 -12.68
C TYR A 37 1.52 -9.68 -12.43
N CYS A 38 1.67 -8.38 -12.69
CA CYS A 38 0.66 -7.38 -12.31
C CYS A 38 -0.65 -7.58 -13.08
N ASP A 39 -1.71 -7.98 -12.40
CA ASP A 39 -3.04 -8.18 -12.97
C ASP A 39 -3.70 -6.85 -13.38
N SER A 40 -3.32 -5.73 -12.77
CA SER A 40 -3.81 -4.39 -13.13
C SER A 40 -3.45 -3.97 -14.57
N ARG A 41 -2.54 -4.71 -15.21
CA ARG A 41 -2.25 -4.61 -16.66
C ARG A 41 -3.30 -5.27 -17.54
N SER A 42 -4.17 -6.09 -16.95
CA SER A 42 -5.22 -6.80 -17.69
C SER A 42 -6.17 -5.82 -18.38
N THR A 43 -6.62 -6.21 -19.56
CA THR A 43 -7.57 -5.43 -20.35
C THR A 43 -8.89 -5.17 -19.64
N CYS A 44 -9.26 -6.00 -18.66
CA CYS A 44 -10.48 -5.81 -17.87
C CYS A 44 -10.49 -4.53 -17.03
N TYR A 45 -9.32 -3.95 -16.72
CA TYR A 45 -9.20 -2.67 -16.00
C TYR A 45 -9.21 -1.45 -16.93
N HIS A 46 -9.18 -1.66 -18.25
CA HIS A 46 -9.23 -0.59 -19.26
C HIS A 46 -8.21 0.53 -19.02
N VAL A 47 -6.98 0.18 -18.62
CA VAL A 47 -5.87 1.13 -18.43
C VAL A 47 -4.94 1.00 -19.63
N GLU A 48 -5.11 1.89 -20.61
CA GLU A 48 -4.18 2.03 -21.71
C GLU A 48 -2.83 2.56 -21.23
N ASP A 49 -1.74 2.11 -21.84
CA ASP A 49 -0.36 2.50 -21.48
C ASP A 49 -0.12 2.40 -19.96
N PHE A 50 -0.37 1.21 -19.40
CA PHE A 50 -0.33 0.99 -17.94
C PHE A 50 0.99 1.43 -17.30
N ASP A 51 2.11 1.31 -18.01
CA ASP A 51 3.44 1.71 -17.50
C ASP A 51 3.63 3.24 -17.46
N ARG A 52 2.76 4.00 -18.12
CA ARG A 52 2.76 5.46 -18.09
C ARG A 52 1.91 5.95 -16.93
N VAL A 53 2.58 6.36 -15.87
CA VAL A 53 1.90 6.92 -14.69
C VAL A 53 1.34 8.31 -15.00
N ARG A 54 0.08 8.52 -14.67
CA ARG A 54 -0.63 9.80 -14.80
C ARG A 54 -1.31 10.16 -13.50
N VAL A 55 -1.23 11.42 -13.11
CA VAL A 55 -1.98 11.90 -11.93
C VAL A 55 -3.42 12.20 -12.34
N LYS A 56 -4.37 11.93 -11.47
CA LYS A 56 -5.76 12.35 -11.68
C LYS A 56 -5.88 13.86 -11.54
N GLU A 57 -6.53 14.50 -12.52
CA GLU A 57 -6.76 15.94 -12.52
C GLU A 57 -7.52 16.37 -11.27
N ASN A 58 -7.07 17.45 -10.65
CA ASN A 58 -7.70 18.01 -9.44
C ASN A 58 -7.83 16.99 -8.29
N ALA A 59 -6.95 15.96 -8.22
CA ALA A 59 -7.07 14.86 -7.26
C ALA A 59 -7.26 15.34 -5.81
N LEU A 60 -6.45 16.30 -5.35
CA LEU A 60 -6.53 16.81 -3.98
C LEU A 60 -7.78 17.65 -3.72
N ALA A 61 -8.23 18.44 -4.69
CA ALA A 61 -9.46 19.20 -4.56
C ALA A 61 -10.68 18.27 -4.50
N LEU A 62 -10.72 17.25 -5.37
CA LEU A 62 -11.76 16.23 -5.35
C LEU A 62 -11.75 15.44 -4.03
N LEU A 63 -10.57 15.01 -3.58
CA LEU A 63 -10.41 14.29 -2.32
C LEU A 63 -10.94 15.12 -1.15
N ARG A 64 -10.52 16.38 -1.02
CA ARG A 64 -10.99 17.28 0.04
C ARG A 64 -12.52 17.41 0.05
N ASP A 65 -13.13 17.61 -1.12
CA ASP A 65 -14.57 17.77 -1.24
C ASP A 65 -15.32 16.47 -0.94
N GLU A 66 -14.75 15.33 -1.30
CA GLU A 66 -15.29 14.00 -0.98
C GLU A 66 -15.19 13.70 0.51
N LEU A 67 -14.06 13.98 1.17
CA LEU A 67 -13.90 13.80 2.61
C LEU A 67 -14.89 14.65 3.41
N ARG A 68 -15.03 15.92 3.03
CA ARG A 68 -15.95 16.86 3.69
C ARG A 68 -17.42 16.41 3.64
N ARG A 69 -17.82 15.66 2.60
CA ARG A 69 -19.20 15.16 2.44
C ARG A 69 -19.46 13.85 3.19
N LYS A 70 -18.42 13.20 3.75
CA LYS A 70 -18.61 11.94 4.45
C LYS A 70 -19.27 12.15 5.81
N VAL A 71 -20.34 11.43 6.06
CA VAL A 71 -21.07 11.45 7.36
C VAL A 71 -20.30 10.66 8.42
N ARG A 72 -19.50 9.67 8.00
CA ARG A 72 -18.68 8.85 8.89
C ARG A 72 -17.25 8.85 8.38
N THR A 73 -16.32 9.04 9.29
CA THR A 73 -14.91 8.74 9.06
C THR A 73 -14.69 7.23 8.97
N GLY A 74 -13.51 6.82 8.57
CA GLY A 74 -13.12 5.43 8.44
C GLY A 74 -11.70 5.33 7.95
N VAL A 75 -11.25 4.14 7.61
CA VAL A 75 -9.92 3.89 7.09
C VAL A 75 -9.92 3.98 5.55
N ILE A 76 -9.00 4.75 5.00
CA ILE A 76 -8.81 4.88 3.55
C ILE A 76 -7.62 4.01 3.13
N GLY A 77 -7.91 3.02 2.27
CA GLY A 77 -6.90 2.16 1.66
C GLY A 77 -6.36 2.75 0.36
N SER A 78 -5.09 2.51 0.06
CA SER A 78 -4.45 2.86 -1.21
C SER A 78 -3.37 1.84 -1.59
N GLY A 79 -3.04 1.75 -2.90
CA GLY A 79 -1.98 0.88 -3.40
C GLY A 79 -2.46 -0.38 -4.12
N ALA A 80 -3.76 -0.64 -4.19
CA ALA A 80 -4.30 -1.86 -4.82
C ALA A 80 -4.15 -1.86 -6.36
N MET A 81 -4.43 -0.74 -7.04
CA MET A 81 -4.42 -0.64 -8.50
C MET A 81 -3.13 -0.03 -9.06
N CYS A 82 -2.56 0.91 -8.35
CA CYS A 82 -1.30 1.57 -8.67
C CYS A 82 -0.59 1.91 -7.37
N ASP A 83 0.72 1.94 -7.38
CA ASP A 83 1.46 2.31 -6.19
C ASP A 83 1.38 3.82 -5.96
N SER A 84 0.91 4.20 -4.76
CA SER A 84 0.80 5.60 -4.36
C SER A 84 2.18 6.24 -4.16
N TYR A 85 3.22 5.44 -3.91
CA TYR A 85 4.59 5.89 -3.78
C TYR A 85 5.43 5.58 -5.03
N ASN A 86 4.87 5.84 -6.21
CA ASN A 86 5.57 5.75 -7.47
C ASN A 86 6.70 6.80 -7.58
N SER A 87 7.51 6.73 -8.64
CA SER A 87 8.70 7.57 -8.80
C SER A 87 8.41 9.09 -8.83
N PHE A 88 7.22 9.51 -9.26
CA PHE A 88 6.83 10.93 -9.30
C PHE A 88 6.58 11.53 -7.91
N GLU A 89 6.26 10.70 -6.92
CA GLU A 89 6.04 11.14 -5.56
C GLU A 89 7.28 11.78 -4.91
N ARG A 90 8.46 11.60 -5.47
CA ARG A 90 9.66 12.31 -5.00
C ARG A 90 9.58 13.82 -5.17
N THR A 91 8.82 14.29 -6.16
CA THR A 91 8.70 15.70 -6.52
C THR A 91 7.28 16.22 -6.39
N GLU A 92 6.28 15.42 -6.73
CA GLU A 92 4.89 15.88 -6.83
C GLU A 92 4.17 15.89 -5.47
N LEU A 93 4.57 15.04 -4.52
CA LEU A 93 4.06 14.99 -3.15
C LEU A 93 2.52 14.81 -3.04
N VAL A 94 1.88 14.26 -4.06
CA VAL A 94 0.40 14.15 -4.11
C VAL A 94 -0.11 13.23 -3.01
N THR A 95 0.59 12.12 -2.74
CA THR A 95 0.24 11.18 -1.65
C THR A 95 0.43 11.86 -0.29
N ARG A 96 1.51 12.63 -0.10
CA ARG A 96 1.72 13.38 1.14
C ARG A 96 0.57 14.36 1.40
N HIS A 97 0.21 15.18 0.41
CA HIS A 97 -0.91 16.12 0.55
C HIS A 97 -2.26 15.42 0.73
N ALA A 98 -2.43 14.21 0.17
CA ALA A 98 -3.63 13.41 0.45
C ALA A 98 -3.66 12.93 1.90
N LEU A 99 -2.52 12.53 2.49
CA LEU A 99 -2.42 12.16 3.89
C LEU A 99 -2.70 13.36 4.82
N GLU A 100 -2.21 14.55 4.50
CA GLU A 100 -2.52 15.80 5.23
C GLU A 100 -4.03 16.08 5.24
N LEU A 101 -4.72 15.83 4.12
CA LEU A 101 -6.18 15.94 4.07
C LEU A 101 -6.85 14.85 4.90
N MET A 102 -6.37 13.61 4.85
CA MET A 102 -6.92 12.51 5.65
C MET A 102 -6.80 12.80 7.14
N ASP A 103 -5.65 13.29 7.58
CA ASP A 103 -5.41 13.74 8.95
C ASP A 103 -6.40 14.84 9.35
N ALA A 104 -6.45 15.92 8.59
CA ALA A 104 -7.30 17.09 8.86
C ALA A 104 -8.81 16.76 8.94
N PHE A 105 -9.27 15.71 8.26
CA PHE A 105 -10.67 15.25 8.28
C PHE A 105 -10.90 14.04 9.20
N GLY A 106 -9.91 13.58 9.97
CA GLY A 106 -10.02 12.51 10.94
C GLY A 106 -10.20 11.12 10.33
N PHE A 107 -9.56 10.85 9.17
CA PHE A 107 -9.57 9.53 8.54
C PHE A 107 -8.30 8.76 8.84
N GLY A 108 -8.44 7.43 9.01
CA GLY A 108 -7.32 6.51 9.11
C GLY A 108 -6.72 6.16 7.74
N ALA A 109 -5.53 5.55 7.75
CA ALA A 109 -4.78 5.18 6.56
C ALA A 109 -4.43 3.69 6.54
N SER A 110 -4.68 3.03 5.41
CA SER A 110 -4.20 1.66 5.12
C SER A 110 -3.43 1.69 3.80
N MET A 111 -2.10 1.80 3.90
CA MET A 111 -1.24 1.99 2.74
C MET A 111 -0.52 0.70 2.39
N LEU A 112 -0.65 0.29 1.12
CA LEU A 112 0.09 -0.83 0.55
C LEU A 112 1.02 -0.32 -0.55
N THR A 113 2.31 -0.58 -0.42
CA THR A 113 3.32 -0.12 -1.39
C THR A 113 4.44 -1.13 -1.56
N LYS A 114 5.20 -0.99 -2.63
CA LYS A 114 6.50 -1.63 -2.85
C LYS A 114 7.67 -0.64 -2.71
N SER A 115 7.38 0.61 -2.36
CA SER A 115 8.38 1.69 -2.37
C SER A 115 8.77 2.12 -0.95
N PRO A 116 10.07 2.05 -0.59
CA PRO A 116 10.58 2.64 0.65
C PRO A 116 10.36 4.16 0.78
N LEU A 117 9.88 4.82 -0.28
CA LEU A 117 9.53 6.24 -0.23
C LEU A 117 8.42 6.55 0.79
N ILE A 118 7.66 5.53 1.22
CA ILE A 118 6.69 5.66 2.32
C ILE A 118 7.32 6.23 3.60
N LEU A 119 8.61 6.00 3.82
CA LEU A 119 9.36 6.53 4.97
C LEU A 119 9.39 8.07 5.03
N ARG A 120 9.22 8.74 3.89
CA ARG A 120 9.14 10.20 3.82
C ARG A 120 7.98 10.77 4.65
N ASP A 121 6.90 10.02 4.74
CA ASP A 121 5.62 10.48 5.30
C ASP A 121 5.30 9.83 6.65
N THR A 122 6.29 9.24 7.34
CA THR A 122 6.11 8.60 8.66
C THR A 122 5.59 9.57 9.72
N ASP A 123 5.95 10.85 9.63
CA ASP A 123 5.42 11.92 10.47
C ASP A 123 3.90 12.03 10.39
N LEU A 124 3.34 12.00 9.18
CA LEU A 124 1.89 12.05 8.97
C LEU A 124 1.20 10.77 9.43
N TYR A 125 1.80 9.60 9.20
CA TYR A 125 1.25 8.35 9.73
C TYR A 125 1.21 8.33 11.25
N GLN A 126 2.23 8.86 11.91
CA GLN A 126 2.24 9.02 13.36
C GLN A 126 1.14 9.98 13.83
N GLU A 127 0.96 11.14 13.18
CA GLU A 127 -0.10 12.10 13.49
C GLU A 127 -1.49 11.46 13.35
N ILE A 128 -1.77 10.85 12.20
CA ILE A 128 -3.03 10.13 11.96
C ILE A 128 -3.26 9.04 13.02
N SER A 129 -2.21 8.33 13.45
CA SER A 129 -2.32 7.25 14.43
C SER A 129 -2.77 7.70 15.79
N THR A 130 -2.68 9.00 16.11
CA THR A 130 -3.15 9.57 17.38
C THR A 130 -4.67 9.58 17.50
N HIS A 131 -5.40 9.56 16.40
CA HIS A 131 -6.87 9.66 16.38
C HIS A 131 -7.58 8.59 15.52
N SER A 132 -6.85 7.90 14.62
CA SER A 132 -7.45 6.94 13.69
C SER A 132 -6.49 5.77 13.40
N PRO A 133 -6.99 4.60 13.00
CA PRO A 133 -6.13 3.46 12.68
C PRO A 133 -5.19 3.76 11.51
N VAL A 134 -3.92 3.34 11.65
CA VAL A 134 -2.92 3.39 10.58
C VAL A 134 -2.33 2.01 10.36
N LEU A 135 -2.21 1.63 9.09
CA LEU A 135 -1.63 0.38 8.64
C LEU A 135 -0.70 0.66 7.45
N CYS A 136 0.60 0.46 7.64
CA CYS A 136 1.62 0.68 6.61
C CYS A 136 2.21 -0.65 6.17
N MET A 137 1.77 -1.18 5.03
CA MET A 137 2.16 -2.50 4.55
C MET A 137 3.04 -2.42 3.31
N MET A 138 4.01 -3.31 3.23
CA MET A 138 4.82 -3.46 2.02
C MET A 138 4.58 -4.82 1.37
N THR A 139 4.39 -4.83 0.05
CA THR A 139 4.38 -6.08 -0.70
C THR A 139 5.81 -6.57 -0.85
N ILE A 140 6.08 -7.77 -0.33
CA ILE A 140 7.31 -8.52 -0.53
C ILE A 140 6.93 -9.98 -0.69
N THR A 141 7.21 -10.59 -1.82
CA THR A 141 6.77 -11.95 -2.15
C THR A 141 7.91 -12.97 -2.11
N THR A 142 9.14 -12.48 -2.19
CA THR A 142 10.35 -13.31 -2.07
C THR A 142 11.42 -12.67 -1.19
N ALA A 143 12.14 -13.49 -0.43
CA ALA A 143 13.29 -13.06 0.34
C ALA A 143 14.58 -12.90 -0.52
N ASP A 144 14.56 -13.42 -1.75
CA ASP A 144 15.69 -13.37 -2.68
C ASP A 144 15.66 -12.09 -3.50
N ASP A 145 16.65 -11.22 -3.29
CA ASP A 145 16.79 -9.95 -4.03
C ASP A 145 17.03 -10.17 -5.53
N GLY A 146 17.69 -11.25 -5.90
CA GLY A 146 17.94 -11.60 -7.29
C GLY A 146 16.66 -11.98 -8.03
N LEU A 147 15.80 -12.79 -7.39
CA LEU A 147 14.48 -13.13 -7.92
C LEU A 147 13.58 -11.90 -7.94
N SER A 148 13.53 -11.15 -6.84
CA SER A 148 12.74 -9.91 -6.73
C SER A 148 13.01 -8.95 -7.91
N LYS A 149 14.28 -8.69 -8.23
CA LYS A 149 14.66 -7.82 -9.36
C LYS A 149 14.24 -8.35 -10.73
N LYS A 150 14.12 -9.67 -10.89
CA LYS A 150 13.66 -10.27 -12.16
C LYS A 150 12.17 -10.14 -12.35
N ILE A 151 11.38 -10.31 -11.28
CA ILE A 151 9.92 -10.30 -11.36
C ILE A 151 9.32 -8.90 -11.12
N GLU A 152 10.08 -8.00 -10.48
CA GLU A 152 9.69 -6.63 -10.15
C GLU A 152 10.79 -5.62 -10.54
N PRO A 153 11.10 -5.46 -11.83
CA PRO A 153 12.31 -4.75 -12.30
C PRO A 153 12.37 -3.26 -11.90
N GLY A 154 11.24 -2.60 -11.73
CA GLY A 154 11.14 -1.19 -11.32
C GLY A 154 10.94 -0.98 -9.81
N VAL A 155 11.11 -2.02 -9.01
CA VAL A 155 10.91 -1.99 -7.55
C VAL A 155 12.24 -2.10 -6.82
N PRO A 156 12.45 -1.41 -5.69
CA PRO A 156 13.58 -1.67 -4.80
C PRO A 156 13.65 -3.12 -4.32
N ALA A 157 14.85 -3.63 -4.09
CA ALA A 157 15.06 -5.01 -3.66
C ALA A 157 14.29 -5.37 -2.39
N SER A 158 14.03 -6.65 -2.17
CA SER A 158 13.32 -7.13 -0.98
C SER A 158 14.02 -6.71 0.32
N SER A 159 15.36 -6.74 0.34
CA SER A 159 16.15 -6.29 1.49
C SER A 159 15.93 -4.81 1.83
N GLU A 160 15.80 -3.93 0.84
CA GLU A 160 15.51 -2.50 1.02
C GLU A 160 14.09 -2.29 1.58
N ARG A 161 13.14 -3.09 1.12
CA ARG A 161 11.75 -3.06 1.62
C ARG A 161 11.65 -3.57 3.06
N PHE A 162 12.40 -4.61 3.44
CA PHE A 162 12.51 -5.07 4.83
C PHE A 162 13.14 -3.99 5.72
N ALA A 163 14.15 -3.29 5.24
CA ALA A 163 14.74 -2.17 5.98
C ALA A 163 13.71 -1.04 6.22
N ALA A 164 12.84 -0.77 5.25
CA ALA A 164 11.77 0.21 5.42
C ALA A 164 10.72 -0.24 6.45
N ILE A 165 10.35 -1.53 6.48
CA ILE A 165 9.45 -2.10 7.50
C ILE A 165 10.07 -1.91 8.90
N ARG A 166 11.35 -2.25 9.07
CA ARG A 166 12.07 -2.04 10.34
C ARG A 166 12.01 -0.56 10.77
N ALA A 167 12.33 0.36 9.85
CA ALA A 167 12.33 1.78 10.16
C ALA A 167 10.95 2.31 10.58
N MET A 168 9.86 1.79 10.00
CA MET A 168 8.49 2.13 10.41
C MET A 168 8.14 1.50 11.75
N ALA A 169 8.51 0.24 11.98
CA ALA A 169 8.28 -0.46 13.25
C ALA A 169 9.02 0.21 14.41
N ASP A 170 10.27 0.62 14.21
CA ASP A 170 11.08 1.35 15.19
C ASP A 170 10.47 2.71 15.58
N GLN A 171 9.65 3.28 14.70
CA GLN A 171 8.88 4.51 14.95
C GLN A 171 7.50 4.25 15.57
N GLY A 172 7.19 2.99 15.93
CA GLY A 172 5.93 2.61 16.56
C GLY A 172 4.74 2.48 15.61
N LEU A 173 4.95 2.52 14.29
CA LEU A 173 3.89 2.33 13.32
C LEU A 173 3.53 0.85 13.18
N TYR A 174 2.24 0.56 13.03
CA TYR A 174 1.81 -0.79 12.70
C TYR A 174 2.11 -1.07 11.24
N THR A 175 3.04 -2.00 11.01
CA THR A 175 3.60 -2.29 9.69
C THR A 175 3.84 -3.76 9.49
N GLY A 176 3.99 -4.18 8.23
CA GLY A 176 4.28 -5.58 7.92
C GLY A 176 4.36 -5.87 6.43
N VAL A 177 4.38 -7.17 6.12
CA VAL A 177 4.54 -7.70 4.76
C VAL A 177 3.22 -8.26 4.24
N VAL A 178 2.89 -7.94 3.01
CA VAL A 178 1.85 -8.60 2.22
C VAL A 178 2.52 -9.46 1.16
N MET A 179 2.31 -10.78 1.22
CA MET A 179 2.86 -11.75 0.27
C MET A 179 1.83 -12.07 -0.82
N THR A 180 1.49 -11.10 -1.65
CA THR A 180 0.48 -11.28 -2.72
C THR A 180 0.88 -10.57 -4.00
N PRO A 181 0.81 -11.27 -5.16
CA PRO A 181 0.55 -12.71 -5.33
C PRO A 181 1.78 -13.55 -5.00
N LEU A 182 1.60 -14.80 -4.61
CA LEU A 182 2.67 -15.80 -4.61
C LEU A 182 2.70 -16.50 -5.97
N LEU A 183 3.83 -16.41 -6.67
CA LEU A 183 3.99 -17.06 -7.96
C LEU A 183 4.29 -18.56 -7.77
N PRO A 184 3.45 -19.46 -8.32
CA PRO A 184 3.68 -20.90 -8.22
C PRO A 184 5.06 -21.30 -8.73
N PHE A 185 5.72 -22.24 -8.03
CA PHE A 185 7.04 -22.78 -8.34
C PHE A 185 8.22 -21.81 -8.18
N LEU A 186 7.97 -20.52 -7.95
CA LEU A 186 9.01 -19.51 -7.76
C LEU A 186 9.04 -18.98 -6.32
N GLU A 187 7.89 -18.69 -5.75
CA GLU A 187 7.78 -18.00 -4.47
C GLU A 187 7.04 -18.82 -3.41
N ASP A 188 6.28 -19.84 -3.80
CA ASP A 188 5.49 -20.72 -2.94
C ASP A 188 6.30 -21.86 -2.31
N THR A 189 7.63 -21.78 -2.37
CA THR A 189 8.50 -22.76 -1.74
C THR A 189 8.52 -22.62 -0.22
N GLU A 190 8.59 -23.73 0.49
CA GLU A 190 8.70 -23.74 1.96
C GLU A 190 9.88 -22.87 2.44
N GLN A 191 11.01 -22.93 1.75
CA GLN A 191 12.18 -22.12 2.07
C GLN A 191 11.88 -20.63 2.01
N ASN A 192 11.24 -20.15 0.92
CA ASN A 192 10.88 -18.73 0.77
C ASN A 192 9.90 -18.32 1.86
N ILE A 193 8.84 -19.07 2.08
CA ILE A 193 7.82 -18.75 3.09
C ILE A 193 8.43 -18.66 4.49
N ARG A 194 9.29 -19.60 4.87
CA ARG A 194 9.96 -19.57 6.17
C ARG A 194 10.91 -18.39 6.32
N GLU A 195 11.70 -18.08 5.29
CA GLU A 195 12.62 -16.94 5.30
C GLU A 195 11.85 -15.62 5.35
N MET A 196 10.76 -15.49 4.60
CA MET A 196 9.87 -14.33 4.64
C MET A 196 9.28 -14.12 6.04
N ALA A 197 8.77 -15.20 6.66
CA ALA A 197 8.23 -15.13 8.02
C ALA A 197 9.29 -14.69 9.03
N LYS A 198 10.49 -15.30 8.96
CA LYS A 198 11.61 -14.95 9.83
C LYS A 198 12.01 -13.48 9.66
N ARG A 199 12.30 -13.03 8.43
CA ARG A 199 12.71 -11.65 8.18
C ARG A 199 11.68 -10.65 8.62
N THR A 200 10.40 -10.93 8.41
CA THR A 200 9.32 -10.04 8.87
C THR A 200 9.31 -9.93 10.40
N ALA A 201 9.40 -11.06 11.11
CA ALA A 201 9.50 -11.05 12.57
C ALA A 201 10.74 -10.29 13.05
N ASP A 202 11.89 -10.52 12.43
CA ASP A 202 13.17 -9.85 12.77
C ASP A 202 13.10 -8.33 12.57
N THR A 203 12.20 -7.82 11.72
CA THR A 203 12.00 -6.37 11.51
C THR A 203 11.00 -5.75 12.48
N GLY A 204 10.37 -6.52 13.35
CA GLY A 204 9.25 -6.05 14.18
C GLY A 204 7.93 -5.87 13.42
N GLY A 205 7.93 -6.21 12.13
CA GLY A 205 6.73 -6.16 11.29
C GLY A 205 5.80 -7.34 11.52
N GLN A 206 4.57 -7.20 11.07
CA GLN A 206 3.55 -8.24 11.11
C GLN A 206 3.41 -8.89 9.73
N ILE A 207 3.08 -10.17 9.68
CA ILE A 207 2.57 -10.80 8.46
C ILE A 207 1.07 -10.93 8.63
N PRO A 208 0.25 -10.17 7.93
CA PRO A 208 -1.14 -10.54 7.80
C PRO A 208 -1.20 -11.76 6.88
N LEU A 209 -1.17 -12.96 7.47
CA LEU A 209 -1.60 -14.15 6.77
C LEU A 209 -3.08 -13.98 6.49
N TRP A 210 -3.42 -13.93 5.22
CA TRP A 210 -4.80 -13.92 4.78
C TRP A 210 -5.42 -15.28 5.07
N ASP A 211 -6.07 -15.37 6.20
CA ASP A 211 -7.19 -16.28 6.37
C ASP A 211 -8.44 -15.54 5.86
N HIS A 212 -9.21 -16.20 5.02
CA HIS A 212 -10.41 -15.68 4.40
C HIS A 212 -11.26 -14.80 5.33
N GLY A 213 -10.88 -13.54 5.49
CA GLY A 213 -11.83 -12.50 5.76
C GLY A 213 -11.93 -11.86 7.14
N ARG A 214 -11.00 -11.98 8.10
CA ARG A 214 -11.13 -11.21 9.35
C ARG A 214 -9.82 -10.68 9.90
N TYR A 215 -9.40 -9.53 9.38
CA TYR A 215 -8.46 -8.67 10.08
C TYR A 215 -9.26 -7.82 11.08
N HIS A 216 -8.94 -7.94 12.37
CA HIS A 216 -9.43 -7.04 13.40
C HIS A 216 -8.25 -6.25 13.96
N PRO A 217 -8.10 -4.95 13.62
CA PRO A 217 -7.15 -4.08 14.31
C PRO A 217 -7.44 -4.10 15.82
N GLY A 218 -6.44 -4.43 16.62
CA GLY A 218 -6.57 -4.46 18.08
C GLY A 218 -6.74 -5.83 18.74
N ARG A 219 -6.63 -6.95 18.01
CA ARG A 219 -6.50 -8.28 18.59
C ARG A 219 -5.25 -8.99 18.09
N PRO A 220 -4.12 -8.87 18.81
CA PRO A 220 -2.86 -9.53 18.42
C PRO A 220 -2.86 -11.06 18.56
N GLU A 221 -3.93 -11.65 19.10
CA GLU A 221 -3.92 -13.05 19.55
C GLU A 221 -4.27 -14.10 18.50
N ARG A 222 -4.43 -13.73 17.22
CA ARG A 222 -4.68 -14.70 16.15
C ARG A 222 -3.74 -14.50 14.98
N ILE A 223 -2.44 -14.57 15.28
CA ILE A 223 -1.40 -14.81 14.29
C ILE A 223 -0.91 -16.24 14.52
N PHE A 224 -1.27 -17.02 13.66
CA PHE A 224 -1.08 -18.32 13.08
C PHE A 224 0.12 -19.12 13.39
N LEU A 225 -0.20 -20.29 13.55
CA LEU A 225 0.61 -21.46 13.20
C LEU A 225 0.35 -21.86 11.75
#